data_20a70567da9e40dce8801fced5c2ad62
#
_entry.id   20a70567da9e40dce8801fced5c2ad62
#
_cell.length_a   1.000
_cell.length_b   1.000
_cell.length_c   1.000
_cell.angle_alpha   90.00
_cell.angle_beta   90.00
_cell.angle_gamma   90.00
#
_symmetry.space_group_name_H-M   'P 1'
#
loop_
_entity.id
_entity.type
_entity.pdbx_description
1 polymer ?
#
loop_
_entity_poly.entity_id
_entity_poly.type
_entity_poly.pdbx_seq_one_letter_code
_entity_poly.pdbx_strand_id
1 'polypeptide(L)'
;MSSTDPTAYCLERAGRSRAGWDTLLVSGASDTALPARDLWDVWADLEHWPLWSPLHQAVTTGSPAAPLAAGTAFGQRLSLGFPIGTTTQHVTIAELEPARRAAWAGSGNGIRSCHLWSFTPRPGGGTRVSSTEAFAGPPAAILRPLVARRWNHAFQDAVDGLISRTADSKQAPA
;
A
#
# COMPACT_ATOMS: atom_id res chain seq x y z
N MET A 1 7.24 -6.35 -20.21
CA MET A 1 7.99 -5.28 -19.51
C MET A 1 7.02 -4.66 -18.51
N SER A 2 7.15 -4.96 -17.22
CA SER A 2 6.29 -4.33 -16.21
C SER A 2 6.61 -2.85 -16.13
N SER A 3 5.58 -2.02 -16.21
CA SER A 3 5.72 -0.56 -16.10
C SER A 3 6.47 -0.20 -14.81
N THR A 4 7.49 0.65 -14.91
CA THR A 4 8.21 1.21 -13.77
C THR A 4 7.41 2.28 -13.04
N ASP A 5 6.37 2.82 -13.68
CA ASP A 5 5.45 3.80 -13.07
C ASP A 5 4.40 3.08 -12.20
N PRO A 6 4.37 3.34 -10.88
CA PRO A 6 3.40 2.73 -9.95
C PRO A 6 1.95 2.94 -10.36
N THR A 7 1.63 4.12 -10.90
CA THR A 7 0.26 4.45 -11.34
C THR A 7 -0.15 3.61 -12.55
N ALA A 8 0.70 3.54 -13.56
CA ALA A 8 0.44 2.74 -14.76
C ALA A 8 0.33 1.25 -14.42
N TYR A 9 1.20 0.75 -13.52
CA TYR A 9 1.15 -0.61 -13.01
C TYR A 9 -0.20 -0.96 -12.36
N CYS A 10 -0.67 -0.10 -11.44
CA CYS A 10 -1.93 -0.34 -10.75
C CYS A 10 -3.15 -0.16 -11.67
N LEU A 11 -3.14 0.80 -12.58
CA LEU A 11 -4.22 0.96 -13.57
C LEU A 11 -4.38 -0.27 -14.45
N GLU A 12 -3.30 -0.82 -14.98
CA GLU A 12 -3.31 -2.01 -15.81
C GLU A 12 -3.95 -3.20 -15.09
N ARG A 13 -3.58 -3.43 -13.82
CA ARG A 13 -4.15 -4.51 -13.00
C ARG A 13 -5.59 -4.25 -12.59
N ALA A 14 -6.01 -3.00 -12.48
CA ALA A 14 -7.40 -2.61 -12.30
C ALA A 14 -8.21 -2.66 -13.62
N GLY A 15 -7.59 -3.10 -14.71
CA GLY A 15 -8.24 -3.24 -16.03
C GLY A 15 -8.40 -1.93 -16.77
N ARG A 16 -7.47 -0.97 -16.59
CA ARG A 16 -7.48 0.32 -17.27
C ARG A 16 -6.11 0.60 -17.88
N SER A 17 -6.11 1.13 -19.11
CA SER A 17 -4.88 1.60 -19.77
C SER A 17 -4.48 3.02 -19.33
N ARG A 18 -5.42 3.78 -18.79
CA ARG A 18 -5.24 5.14 -18.26
C ARG A 18 -6.31 5.48 -17.23
N ALA A 19 -6.06 6.48 -16.42
CA ALA A 19 -7.08 7.05 -15.54
C ALA A 19 -8.24 7.63 -16.35
N GLY A 20 -9.46 7.39 -15.92
CA GLY A 20 -10.69 7.84 -16.54
C GLY A 20 -11.68 8.39 -15.53
N TRP A 21 -12.90 8.66 -15.98
CA TRP A 21 -13.97 9.18 -15.14
C TRP A 21 -14.36 8.22 -14.01
N ASP A 22 -14.20 6.92 -14.23
CA ASP A 22 -14.52 5.84 -13.31
C ASP A 22 -13.30 5.30 -12.56
N THR A 23 -12.24 6.10 -12.44
CA THR A 23 -11.04 5.74 -11.68
C THR A 23 -10.81 6.68 -10.51
N LEU A 24 -10.43 6.11 -9.38
CA LEU A 24 -9.91 6.80 -8.20
C LEU A 24 -8.46 6.33 -8.02
N LEU A 25 -7.53 7.28 -8.05
CA LEU A 25 -6.12 7.06 -7.76
C LEU A 25 -5.80 7.72 -6.44
N VAL A 26 -5.10 6.98 -5.57
CA VAL A 26 -4.58 7.48 -4.31
C VAL A 26 -3.12 7.06 -4.16
N SER A 27 -2.31 7.95 -3.59
CA SER A 27 -0.89 7.67 -3.41
C SER A 27 -0.27 8.53 -2.32
N GLY A 28 0.81 8.00 -1.73
CA GLY A 28 1.75 8.72 -0.90
C GLY A 28 3.16 8.35 -1.30
N ALA A 29 4.11 9.25 -1.17
CA ALA A 29 5.52 8.97 -1.46
C ALA A 29 6.44 9.91 -0.67
N SER A 30 7.53 9.35 -0.15
CA SER A 30 8.57 10.12 0.55
C SER A 30 9.96 9.57 0.26
N ASP A 31 10.94 10.46 0.30
CA ASP A 31 12.35 10.12 0.21
C ASP A 31 12.96 10.02 1.61
N THR A 32 13.82 9.03 1.83
CA THR A 32 14.52 8.84 3.10
C THR A 32 15.98 8.42 2.87
N ALA A 33 16.84 8.65 3.86
CA ALA A 33 18.20 8.11 3.88
C ALA A 33 18.25 6.63 4.26
N LEU A 34 17.16 6.04 4.75
CA LEU A 34 17.12 4.65 5.20
C LEU A 34 17.28 3.68 4.01
N PRO A 35 18.00 2.57 4.20
CA PRO A 35 18.10 1.51 3.21
C PRO A 35 16.75 0.84 2.95
N ALA A 36 16.50 0.43 1.71
CA ALA A 36 15.27 -0.27 1.32
C ALA A 36 15.04 -1.56 2.12
N ARG A 37 16.11 -2.25 2.51
CA ARG A 37 16.03 -3.48 3.30
C ARG A 37 15.44 -3.23 4.68
N ASP A 38 15.87 -2.17 5.37
CA ASP A 38 15.40 -1.85 6.71
C ASP A 38 13.91 -1.47 6.71
N LEU A 39 13.50 -0.67 5.72
CA LEU A 39 12.11 -0.30 5.50
C LEU A 39 11.23 -1.53 5.19
N TRP A 40 11.77 -2.43 4.37
CA TRP A 40 11.10 -3.67 4.02
C TRP A 40 10.88 -4.59 5.23
N ASP A 41 11.88 -4.73 6.10
CA ASP A 41 11.78 -5.61 7.27
C ASP A 41 10.68 -5.14 8.22
N VAL A 42 10.46 -3.82 8.37
CA VAL A 42 9.32 -3.25 9.11
C VAL A 42 8.02 -3.40 8.35
N TRP A 43 8.02 -3.18 7.03
CA TRP A 43 6.84 -3.32 6.19
C TRP A 43 6.35 -4.76 6.12
N ALA A 44 7.25 -5.75 6.01
CA ALA A 44 6.91 -7.16 5.87
C ALA A 44 6.30 -7.79 7.13
N ASP A 45 6.41 -7.11 8.27
CA ASP A 45 5.75 -7.47 9.52
C ASP A 45 4.30 -6.96 9.51
N LEU A 46 3.44 -7.67 8.76
CA LEU A 46 2.08 -7.23 8.43
C LEU A 46 1.21 -6.97 9.67
N GLU A 47 1.34 -7.81 10.71
CA GLU A 47 0.52 -7.71 11.91
C GLU A 47 0.80 -6.46 12.73
N HIS A 48 1.96 -5.84 12.53
CA HIS A 48 2.37 -4.59 13.16
C HIS A 48 2.05 -3.32 12.33
N TRP A 49 1.40 -3.44 11.18
CA TRP A 49 0.97 -2.28 10.39
C TRP A 49 0.14 -1.26 11.18
N PRO A 50 -0.75 -1.65 12.10
CA PRO A 50 -1.48 -0.67 12.92
C PRO A 50 -0.62 0.27 13.77
N LEU A 51 0.65 -0.07 14.01
CA LEU A 51 1.56 0.76 14.79
C LEU A 51 2.07 2.00 14.03
N TRP A 52 2.01 1.97 12.70
CA TRP A 52 2.56 3.05 11.87
C TRP A 52 1.63 3.49 10.73
N SER A 53 0.64 2.72 10.38
CA SER A 53 -0.31 3.06 9.31
C SER A 53 -1.67 3.43 9.90
N PRO A 54 -2.13 4.69 9.76
CA PRO A 54 -3.41 5.13 10.30
C PRO A 54 -4.62 4.50 9.60
N LEU A 55 -4.39 3.90 8.42
CA LEU A 55 -5.43 3.18 7.69
C LEU A 55 -5.79 1.84 8.35
N HIS A 56 -4.83 1.18 9.02
CA HIS A 56 -4.98 -0.18 9.51
C HIS A 56 -5.35 -0.19 10.99
N GLN A 57 -6.48 -0.84 11.33
CA GLN A 57 -6.88 -1.13 12.71
C GLN A 57 -6.39 -2.50 13.17
N ALA A 58 -6.33 -3.45 12.26
CA ALA A 58 -5.81 -4.79 12.49
C ALA A 58 -5.38 -5.42 11.16
N VAL A 59 -4.35 -6.25 11.23
CA VAL A 59 -3.95 -7.14 10.14
C VAL A 59 -3.78 -8.54 10.73
N THR A 60 -4.26 -9.55 10.04
CA THR A 60 -4.18 -10.96 10.46
C THR A 60 -3.63 -11.80 9.33
N THR A 61 -2.63 -12.61 9.64
CA THR A 61 -2.04 -13.59 8.72
C THR A 61 -2.50 -14.99 9.10
N GLY A 62 -2.66 -15.86 8.11
CA GLY A 62 -3.07 -17.26 8.36
C GLY A 62 -1.98 -18.10 9.04
N SER A 63 -0.72 -17.66 8.97
CA SER A 63 0.44 -18.31 9.60
C SER A 63 1.54 -17.27 9.88
N PRO A 64 1.56 -16.68 11.08
CA PRO A 64 2.51 -15.61 11.43
C PRO A 64 4.00 -16.00 11.28
N ALA A 65 4.31 -17.28 11.38
CA ALA A 65 5.68 -17.78 11.27
C ALA A 65 6.11 -18.09 9.82
N ALA A 66 5.20 -18.03 8.84
CA ALA A 66 5.55 -18.32 7.47
C ALA A 66 6.20 -17.09 6.80
N PRO A 67 7.27 -17.27 6.02
CA PRO A 67 7.85 -16.18 5.25
C PRO A 67 6.81 -15.58 4.30
N LEU A 68 6.78 -14.25 4.22
CA LEU A 68 5.93 -13.54 3.28
C LEU A 68 6.34 -13.87 1.84
N ALA A 69 5.37 -14.26 1.01
CA ALA A 69 5.59 -14.67 -0.38
C ALA A 69 4.42 -14.27 -1.28
N ALA A 70 4.61 -14.32 -2.58
CA ALA A 70 3.49 -14.28 -3.51
C ALA A 70 2.56 -15.47 -3.21
N GLY A 71 1.25 -15.22 -3.18
CA GLY A 71 0.24 -16.18 -2.73
C GLY A 71 -0.10 -16.09 -1.24
N THR A 72 0.66 -15.35 -0.42
CA THR A 72 0.29 -15.13 0.98
C THR A 72 -1.02 -14.35 1.05
N ALA A 73 -2.01 -14.96 1.74
CA ALA A 73 -3.29 -14.31 2.03
C ALA A 73 -3.27 -13.68 3.42
N PHE A 74 -3.86 -12.51 3.54
CA PHE A 74 -4.04 -11.84 4.82
C PHE A 74 -5.36 -11.07 4.89
N GLY A 75 -5.88 -10.92 6.10
CA GLY A 75 -7.03 -10.08 6.39
C GLY A 75 -6.57 -8.72 6.89
N GLN A 76 -7.23 -7.65 6.45
CA GLN A 76 -6.99 -6.31 6.96
C GLN A 76 -8.29 -5.61 7.32
N ARG A 77 -8.32 -4.99 8.50
CA ARG A 77 -9.41 -4.13 8.94
C ARG A 77 -8.96 -2.68 8.78
N LEU A 78 -9.66 -1.97 7.91
CA LEU A 78 -9.31 -0.62 7.49
C LEU A 78 -10.29 0.41 8.04
N SER A 79 -9.77 1.56 8.47
CA SER A 79 -10.53 2.76 8.80
C SER A 79 -10.48 3.72 7.62
N LEU A 80 -11.50 3.69 6.78
CA LEU A 80 -11.57 4.49 5.56
C LEU A 80 -12.31 5.82 5.75
N GLY A 81 -12.95 5.99 6.92
CA GLY A 81 -13.75 7.18 7.25
C GLY A 81 -15.01 7.31 6.40
N PHE A 82 -15.75 8.42 6.62
CA PHE A 82 -16.99 8.69 5.87
C PHE A 82 -16.74 8.78 4.35
N PRO A 83 -17.60 8.21 3.47
CA PRO A 83 -18.87 7.54 3.81
C PRO A 83 -18.74 6.03 4.08
N ILE A 84 -17.55 5.44 3.99
CA ILE A 84 -17.35 3.98 4.02
C ILE A 84 -17.25 3.45 5.46
N GLY A 85 -16.64 4.24 6.37
CA GLY A 85 -16.41 3.81 7.75
C GLY A 85 -15.28 2.78 7.86
N THR A 86 -15.50 1.73 8.63
CA THR A 86 -14.57 0.61 8.79
C THR A 86 -14.99 -0.55 7.90
N THR A 87 -14.02 -1.17 7.24
CA THR A 87 -14.22 -2.34 6.40
C THR A 87 -13.19 -3.42 6.71
N THR A 88 -13.55 -4.68 6.46
CA THR A 88 -12.62 -5.81 6.51
C THR A 88 -12.46 -6.35 5.10
N GLN A 89 -11.22 -6.56 4.70
CA GLN A 89 -10.86 -7.08 3.39
C GLN A 89 -9.93 -8.28 3.56
N HIS A 90 -10.09 -9.27 2.68
CA HIS A 90 -9.15 -10.37 2.52
C HIS A 90 -8.45 -10.20 1.18
N VAL A 91 -7.14 -10.14 1.21
CA VAL A 91 -6.31 -9.91 0.03
C VAL A 91 -5.24 -10.98 -0.06
N THR A 92 -4.76 -11.19 -1.28
CA THR A 92 -3.65 -12.12 -1.55
C THR A 92 -2.54 -11.34 -2.27
N ILE A 93 -1.33 -11.47 -1.79
CA ILE A 93 -0.16 -10.87 -2.43
C ILE A 93 0.02 -11.51 -3.81
N ALA A 94 -0.11 -10.71 -4.85
CA ALA A 94 0.02 -11.16 -6.23
C ALA A 94 1.48 -11.11 -6.71
N GLU A 95 2.25 -10.16 -6.19
CA GLU A 95 3.65 -9.95 -6.56
C GLU A 95 4.43 -9.50 -5.34
N LEU A 96 5.61 -10.11 -5.14
CA LEU A 96 6.51 -9.79 -4.04
C LEU A 96 7.96 -9.87 -4.52
N GLU A 97 8.63 -8.73 -4.48
CA GLU A 97 10.09 -8.63 -4.65
C GLU A 97 10.67 -7.98 -3.38
N PRO A 98 11.29 -8.75 -2.47
CA PRO A 98 11.79 -8.23 -1.19
C PRO A 98 12.66 -6.99 -1.35
N ALA A 99 12.42 -5.99 -0.50
CA ALA A 99 13.07 -4.68 -0.52
C ALA A 99 12.93 -3.89 -1.83
N ARG A 100 11.98 -4.28 -2.69
CA ARG A 100 11.69 -3.57 -3.95
C ARG A 100 10.23 -3.25 -4.13
N ARG A 101 9.34 -4.25 -4.06
CA ARG A 101 7.91 -4.03 -4.21
C ARG A 101 7.05 -5.19 -3.70
N ALA A 102 5.84 -4.85 -3.35
CA ALA A 102 4.77 -5.79 -3.07
C ALA A 102 3.46 -5.25 -3.64
N ALA A 103 2.68 -6.12 -4.27
CA ALA A 103 1.41 -5.74 -4.85
C ALA A 103 0.33 -6.79 -4.60
N TRP A 104 -0.90 -6.32 -4.44
CA TRP A 104 -2.09 -7.13 -4.47
C TRP A 104 -3.17 -6.47 -5.31
N ALA A 105 -4.05 -7.27 -5.87
CA ALA A 105 -5.18 -6.82 -6.66
C ALA A 105 -6.44 -7.56 -6.21
N GLY A 106 -7.58 -6.92 -6.37
CA GLY A 106 -8.85 -7.48 -5.98
C GLY A 106 -10.00 -6.95 -6.81
N SER A 107 -11.16 -7.59 -6.66
CA SER A 107 -12.40 -7.11 -7.25
C SER A 107 -13.57 -7.43 -6.33
N GLY A 108 -14.53 -6.51 -6.26
CA GLY A 108 -15.76 -6.69 -5.50
C GLY A 108 -16.65 -5.46 -5.60
N ASN A 109 -17.95 -5.64 -5.46
CA ASN A 109 -18.94 -4.55 -5.46
C ASN A 109 -18.81 -3.59 -6.67
N GLY A 110 -18.47 -4.12 -7.85
CA GLY A 110 -18.30 -3.33 -9.09
C GLY A 110 -16.99 -2.52 -9.16
N ILE A 111 -16.07 -2.71 -8.21
CA ILE A 111 -14.73 -2.11 -8.20
C ILE A 111 -13.69 -3.19 -8.46
N ARG A 112 -12.69 -2.86 -9.28
CA ARG A 112 -11.40 -3.55 -9.34
C ARG A 112 -10.36 -2.65 -8.70
N SER A 113 -9.47 -3.22 -7.91
CA SER A 113 -8.39 -2.45 -7.29
C SER A 113 -7.03 -3.13 -7.45
N CYS A 114 -6.00 -2.31 -7.41
CA CYS A 114 -4.62 -2.76 -7.28
C CYS A 114 -3.89 -1.80 -6.35
N HIS A 115 -3.22 -2.36 -5.36
CA HIS A 115 -2.36 -1.63 -4.43
C HIS A 115 -0.91 -2.08 -4.64
N LEU A 116 -0.01 -1.12 -4.73
CA LEU A 116 1.43 -1.35 -4.90
C LEU A 116 2.22 -0.53 -3.87
N TRP A 117 3.06 -1.20 -3.11
CA TRP A 117 4.16 -0.59 -2.38
C TRP A 117 5.47 -0.75 -3.15
N SER A 118 6.27 0.31 -3.20
CA SER A 118 7.56 0.32 -3.90
C SER A 118 8.65 0.95 -3.04
N PHE A 119 9.83 0.36 -3.08
CA PHE A 119 11.05 0.79 -2.39
C PHE A 119 12.15 0.96 -3.42
N THR A 120 12.29 2.16 -3.97
CA THR A 120 13.19 2.44 -5.08
C THR A 120 14.48 3.07 -4.57
N PRO A 121 15.68 2.46 -4.81
CA PRO A 121 16.94 3.08 -4.48
C PRO A 121 17.10 4.44 -5.16
N ARG A 122 17.66 5.42 -4.44
CA ARG A 122 17.89 6.77 -4.96
C ARG A 122 19.35 6.95 -5.40
N PRO A 123 19.58 7.74 -6.46
CA PRO A 123 20.92 8.24 -6.75
C PRO A 123 21.45 9.01 -5.53
N GLY A 124 22.65 8.68 -5.08
CA GLY A 124 23.26 9.31 -3.89
C GLY A 124 22.91 8.64 -2.57
N GLY A 125 22.16 7.54 -2.59
CA GLY A 125 21.84 6.73 -1.41
C GLY A 125 20.43 6.97 -0.85
N GLY A 126 20.00 6.02 0.00
CA GLY A 126 18.66 6.01 0.57
C GLY A 126 17.61 5.45 -0.38
N THR A 127 16.34 5.64 -0.02
CA THR A 127 15.21 5.00 -0.68
C THR A 127 14.08 6.00 -0.90
N ARG A 128 13.44 5.92 -2.07
CA ARG A 128 12.10 6.47 -2.28
C ARG A 128 11.09 5.39 -1.96
N VAL A 129 10.25 5.65 -0.96
CA VAL A 129 9.12 4.80 -0.60
C VAL A 129 7.87 5.35 -1.24
N SER A 130 7.05 4.50 -1.84
CA SER A 130 5.74 4.90 -2.35
C SER A 130 4.69 3.83 -2.12
N SER A 131 3.48 4.27 -1.86
CA SER A 131 2.26 3.47 -1.79
C SER A 131 1.26 4.04 -2.77
N THR A 132 0.76 3.23 -3.70
CA THR A 132 -0.15 3.66 -4.77
C THR A 132 -1.28 2.66 -4.90
N GLU A 133 -2.51 3.15 -4.95
CA GLU A 133 -3.67 2.30 -5.22
C GLU A 133 -4.56 2.91 -6.30
N ALA A 134 -5.01 2.06 -7.21
CA ALA A 134 -5.99 2.38 -8.23
C ALA A 134 -7.28 1.61 -7.96
N PHE A 135 -8.39 2.31 -8.00
CA PHE A 135 -9.74 1.75 -7.99
C PHE A 135 -10.41 2.08 -9.32
N ALA A 136 -11.01 1.09 -9.97
CA ALA A 136 -11.66 1.25 -11.25
C ALA A 136 -13.07 0.64 -11.25
N GLY A 137 -14.04 1.38 -11.77
CA GLY A 137 -15.44 0.99 -11.86
C GLY A 137 -16.40 2.12 -11.48
N PRO A 138 -17.69 2.01 -11.82
CA PRO A 138 -18.67 3.07 -11.56
C PRO A 138 -18.71 3.57 -10.10
N PRO A 139 -18.62 2.70 -9.05
CA PRO A 139 -18.59 3.19 -7.68
C PRO A 139 -17.36 4.06 -7.37
N ALA A 140 -16.22 3.85 -8.03
CA ALA A 140 -15.03 4.68 -7.84
C ALA A 140 -15.27 6.13 -8.33
N ALA A 141 -16.06 6.32 -9.38
CA ALA A 141 -16.47 7.65 -9.84
C ALA A 141 -17.27 8.40 -8.78
N ILE A 142 -18.19 7.72 -8.10
CA ILE A 142 -19.03 8.29 -7.04
C ILE A 142 -18.20 8.63 -5.80
N LEU A 143 -17.28 7.74 -5.42
CA LEU A 143 -16.45 7.91 -4.21
C LEU A 143 -15.38 8.98 -4.39
N ARG A 144 -14.81 9.11 -5.58
CA ARG A 144 -13.66 9.99 -5.85
C ARG A 144 -13.80 11.40 -5.28
N PRO A 145 -14.88 12.18 -5.55
CA PRO A 145 -15.00 13.54 -5.02
C PRO A 145 -15.12 13.59 -3.49
N LEU A 146 -15.56 12.50 -2.88
CA LEU A 146 -15.80 12.43 -1.44
C LEU A 146 -14.54 12.03 -0.64
N VAL A 147 -13.70 11.18 -1.22
CA VAL A 147 -12.62 10.53 -0.46
C VAL A 147 -11.21 10.81 -0.97
N ALA A 148 -11.02 11.22 -2.23
CA ALA A 148 -9.70 11.28 -2.86
C ALA A 148 -8.67 12.08 -2.04
N ARG A 149 -9.02 13.28 -1.59
CA ARG A 149 -8.11 14.12 -0.81
C ARG A 149 -7.71 13.45 0.50
N ARG A 150 -8.70 12.96 1.25
CA ARG A 150 -8.44 12.33 2.56
C ARG A 150 -7.62 11.05 2.41
N TRP A 151 -7.93 10.22 1.41
CA TRP A 151 -7.20 8.98 1.21
C TRP A 151 -5.77 9.23 0.74
N ASN A 152 -5.53 10.25 -0.10
CA ASN A 152 -4.15 10.64 -0.42
C ASN A 152 -3.37 11.08 0.84
N HIS A 153 -3.97 11.84 1.76
CA HIS A 153 -3.33 12.16 3.03
C HIS A 153 -3.04 10.89 3.85
N ALA A 154 -4.00 9.98 3.98
CA ALA A 154 -3.81 8.76 4.74
C ALA A 154 -2.74 7.84 4.13
N PHE A 155 -2.60 7.80 2.80
CA PHE A 155 -1.53 7.09 2.12
C PHE A 155 -0.17 7.75 2.36
N GLN A 156 -0.12 9.09 2.35
CA GLN A 156 1.09 9.83 2.71
C GLN A 156 1.48 9.57 4.17
N ASP A 157 0.53 9.65 5.09
CA ASP A 157 0.75 9.40 6.52
C ASP A 157 1.24 7.96 6.76
N ALA A 158 0.75 6.98 6.00
CA ALA A 158 1.23 5.60 6.10
C ALA A 158 2.67 5.46 5.61
N VAL A 159 3.07 6.13 4.53
CA VAL A 159 4.45 6.14 4.04
C VAL A 159 5.38 6.78 5.07
N ASP A 160 5.01 7.94 5.60
CA ASP A 160 5.80 8.68 6.58
C ASP A 160 5.87 7.93 7.92
N GLY A 161 4.78 7.27 8.31
CA GLY A 161 4.72 6.41 9.50
C GLY A 161 5.66 5.20 9.41
N LEU A 162 5.73 4.55 8.25
CA LEU A 162 6.68 3.47 7.99
C LEU A 162 8.13 3.95 8.14
N ILE A 163 8.46 5.10 7.56
CA ILE A 163 9.81 5.68 7.63
C ILE A 163 10.18 6.02 9.08
N SER A 164 9.27 6.68 9.81
CA SER A 164 9.48 7.05 11.21
C SER A 164 9.65 5.80 12.09
N ARG A 165 8.78 4.81 11.94
CA ARG A 165 8.87 3.55 12.69
C ARG A 165 10.19 2.82 12.45
N THR A 166 10.68 2.83 11.20
CA THR A 166 11.95 2.20 10.84
C THR A 166 13.12 2.95 11.48
N ALA A 167 13.10 4.28 11.48
CA ALA A 167 14.13 5.10 12.14
C ALA A 167 14.18 4.83 13.65
N ASP A 168 13.03 4.78 14.32
CA ASP A 168 12.92 4.53 15.77
C ASP A 168 13.45 3.14 16.13
N SER A 169 13.15 2.11 15.34
CA SER A 169 13.63 0.75 15.57
C SER A 169 15.16 0.63 15.51
N LYS A 170 15.84 1.50 14.78
CA LYS A 170 17.30 1.56 14.69
C LYS A 170 17.97 2.31 15.84
N GLN A 171 17.23 3.16 16.53
CA GLN A 171 17.74 3.96 17.67
C GLN A 171 17.49 3.28 19.02
N ALA A 172 16.64 2.26 19.07
CA ALA A 172 16.39 1.51 20.29
C ALA A 172 17.67 0.77 20.72
N PRO A 173 18.20 1.00 21.95
CA PRO A 173 19.33 0.24 22.46
C PRO A 173 18.97 -1.24 22.60
N ALA A 174 19.92 -2.11 22.25
CA ALA A 174 19.81 -3.56 22.41
C ALA A 174 19.75 -3.96 23.89
#